data_0ddea4cac05b5e14cb68c2bda0988f48
#
_entry.id   0ddea4cac05b5e14cb68c2bda0988f48
#
_cell.length_a   1.000
_cell.length_b   1.000
_cell.length_c   1.000
_cell.angle_alpha   90.00
_cell.angle_beta   90.00
_cell.angle_gamma   90.00
#
_symmetry.space_group_name_H-M   'P 1'
#
loop_
_entity.id
_entity.type
_entity.pdbx_description
1 polymer ?
#
loop_
_entity_poly.entity_id
_entity_poly.type
_entity_poly.pdbx_seq_one_letter_code
_entity_poly.pdbx_strand_id
1 'polypeptide(L)'
;HDWPPCLALPVYLPEHFTESRLDELHDIIRQHPFGMLVTRRDSGLDADHLPFELDAARGPFGTLLAHIARDNPLSTAVSQSADAMVVFRGPDGYISPNWYPSKQETQRHVPTWNYEVVHAHGRLRIVDDERFVRGVVARLTRRHEAAEPHPWKMSDAPADYLDAMLQRIVGIEVEITRLEGKRKLGQNRERRDVDGAIEALRERGSMALASAMERARGGATSRPKTGN
;
A
#
# COMPACT_ATOMS: atom_id res chain seq x y z
N HIS A 1 -30.27 7.59 -17.64
CA HIS A 1 -29.43 8.75 -17.34
C HIS A 1 -28.01 8.43 -17.80
N ASP A 2 -27.69 8.89 -19.02
CA ASP A 2 -26.34 8.80 -19.55
C ASP A 2 -25.46 9.82 -18.81
N TRP A 3 -24.80 9.33 -17.76
CA TRP A 3 -23.71 10.07 -17.14
C TRP A 3 -22.56 10.07 -18.15
N PRO A 4 -21.97 11.25 -18.50
CA PRO A 4 -20.83 11.28 -19.40
C PRO A 4 -19.71 10.42 -18.81
N PRO A 5 -18.86 9.77 -19.65
CA PRO A 5 -17.75 9.00 -19.15
C PRO A 5 -16.95 9.88 -18.20
N CYS A 6 -16.94 9.50 -16.94
CA CYS A 6 -16.21 10.20 -15.90
C CYS A 6 -14.74 10.20 -16.34
N LEU A 7 -14.27 11.33 -16.87
CA LEU A 7 -12.83 11.57 -16.95
C LEU A 7 -12.35 11.43 -15.52
N ALA A 8 -11.71 10.32 -15.23
CA ALA A 8 -11.15 10.05 -13.91
C ALA A 8 -10.18 11.18 -13.60
N LEU A 9 -10.65 12.17 -12.85
CA LEU A 9 -9.77 13.21 -12.33
C LEU A 9 -8.77 12.48 -11.42
N PRO A 10 -7.47 12.63 -11.64
CA PRO A 10 -6.48 11.99 -10.81
C PRO A 10 -6.66 12.46 -9.36
N VAL A 11 -6.32 11.59 -8.42
CA VAL A 11 -6.20 11.98 -7.01
C VAL A 11 -5.36 13.25 -6.92
N TYR A 12 -5.73 14.18 -6.02
CA TYR A 12 -4.95 15.40 -5.79
C TYR A 12 -3.52 15.03 -5.32
N LEU A 13 -2.59 15.09 -6.26
CA LEU A 13 -1.19 14.69 -6.10
C LEU A 13 -0.28 15.88 -6.45
N PRO A 14 0.02 16.78 -5.49
CA PRO A 14 1.05 17.81 -5.71
C PRO A 14 2.37 17.18 -6.10
N GLU A 15 3.05 17.75 -7.09
CA GLU A 15 4.28 17.21 -7.68
C GLU A 15 5.35 16.86 -6.63
N HIS A 16 5.52 17.73 -5.62
CA HIS A 16 6.51 17.53 -4.54
C HIS A 16 6.17 16.38 -3.57
N PHE A 17 4.95 15.83 -3.61
CA PHE A 17 4.53 14.67 -2.84
C PHE A 17 4.32 13.42 -3.69
N THR A 18 4.40 13.55 -5.01
CA THR A 18 4.21 12.44 -5.94
C THR A 18 5.41 11.50 -5.92
N GLU A 19 5.15 10.21 -5.74
CA GLU A 19 6.12 9.15 -6.00
C GLU A 19 5.70 8.39 -7.27
N SER A 20 6.56 8.38 -8.27
CA SER A 20 6.31 7.74 -9.57
C SER A 20 7.32 6.64 -9.91
N ARG A 21 8.36 6.46 -9.09
CA ARG A 21 9.35 5.41 -9.30
C ARG A 21 8.74 4.07 -8.92
N LEU A 22 8.68 3.17 -9.89
CA LEU A 22 8.00 1.88 -9.75
C LEU A 22 8.60 1.02 -8.64
N ASP A 23 9.91 1.01 -8.50
CA ASP A 23 10.64 0.30 -7.45
C ASP A 23 10.26 0.78 -6.05
N GLU A 24 10.18 2.10 -5.84
CA GLU A 24 9.76 2.69 -4.56
C GLU A 24 8.30 2.37 -4.22
N LEU A 25 7.39 2.41 -5.23
CA LEU A 25 6.00 2.04 -5.04
C LEU A 25 5.85 0.56 -4.67
N HIS A 26 6.60 -0.31 -5.34
CA HIS A 26 6.66 -1.74 -5.02
C HIS A 26 7.22 -2.00 -3.62
N ASP A 27 8.21 -1.21 -3.19
CA ASP A 27 8.80 -1.35 -1.86
C ASP A 27 7.81 -0.94 -0.76
N ILE A 28 7.02 0.12 -0.96
CA ILE A 28 5.94 0.50 -0.04
C ILE A 28 4.91 -0.65 0.06
N ILE A 29 4.48 -1.22 -1.08
CA ILE A 29 3.55 -2.36 -1.10
C ILE A 29 4.13 -3.57 -0.35
N ARG A 30 5.41 -3.89 -0.57
CA ARG A 30 6.08 -5.00 0.12
C ARG A 30 6.24 -4.77 1.62
N GLN A 31 6.55 -3.56 2.05
CA GLN A 31 6.72 -3.23 3.47
C GLN A 31 5.39 -3.17 4.20
N HIS A 32 4.28 -2.87 3.50
CA HIS A 32 2.93 -2.71 4.06
C HIS A 32 1.92 -3.58 3.31
N PRO A 33 2.08 -4.91 3.33
CA PRO A 33 1.32 -5.82 2.46
C PRO A 33 -0.15 -5.99 2.84
N PHE A 34 -0.57 -5.55 4.03
CA PHE A 34 -1.97 -5.62 4.47
C PHE A 34 -2.75 -4.47 3.83
N GLY A 35 -3.32 -4.73 2.64
CA GLY A 35 -4.00 -3.75 1.82
C GLY A 35 -5.51 -3.75 2.00
N MET A 36 -6.13 -2.61 1.68
CA MET A 36 -7.58 -2.46 1.60
C MET A 36 -8.01 -2.57 0.14
N LEU A 37 -8.66 -3.68 -0.21
CA LEU A 37 -9.25 -3.91 -1.53
C LEU A 37 -10.62 -3.24 -1.58
N VAL A 38 -10.75 -2.23 -2.43
CA VAL A 38 -12.01 -1.51 -2.69
C VAL A 38 -12.61 -2.02 -4.00
N THR A 39 -13.86 -2.47 -3.95
CA THR A 39 -14.61 -2.96 -5.10
C THR A 39 -15.96 -2.26 -5.20
N ARG A 40 -16.51 -2.20 -6.40
CA ARG A 40 -17.88 -1.75 -6.63
C ARG A 40 -18.77 -2.97 -6.80
N ARG A 41 -19.84 -3.03 -6.00
CA ARG A 41 -20.91 -4.03 -6.10
C ARG A 41 -22.24 -3.31 -6.40
N ASP A 42 -23.30 -4.07 -6.67
CA ASP A 42 -24.64 -3.49 -6.90
C ASP A 42 -25.14 -2.69 -5.71
N SER A 43 -24.77 -3.07 -4.49
CA SER A 43 -25.08 -2.38 -3.24
C SER A 43 -24.26 -1.11 -2.99
N GLY A 44 -23.23 -0.82 -3.80
CA GLY A 44 -22.33 0.31 -3.64
C GLY A 44 -20.85 -0.08 -3.57
N LEU A 45 -20.05 0.72 -2.87
CA LEU A 45 -18.64 0.42 -2.61
C LEU A 45 -18.53 -0.49 -1.39
N ASP A 46 -17.61 -1.44 -1.49
CA ASP A 46 -17.28 -2.35 -0.40
C ASP A 46 -15.75 -2.47 -0.25
N ALA A 47 -15.28 -2.90 0.94
CA ALA A 47 -13.86 -2.96 1.25
C ALA A 47 -13.50 -4.22 2.04
N ASP A 48 -12.59 -5.02 1.49
CA ASP A 48 -11.97 -6.16 2.14
C ASP A 48 -10.53 -5.83 2.56
N HIS A 49 -10.08 -6.29 3.72
CA HIS A 49 -8.71 -6.10 4.19
C HIS A 49 -7.95 -7.42 4.11
N LEU A 50 -6.91 -7.47 3.29
CA LEU A 50 -6.23 -8.70 2.92
C LEU A 50 -4.71 -8.50 2.89
N PRO A 51 -3.92 -9.52 3.26
CA PRO A 51 -2.51 -9.56 2.98
C PRO A 51 -2.28 -9.87 1.50
N PHE A 52 -1.50 -9.05 0.81
CA PHE A 52 -1.16 -9.21 -0.60
C PHE A 52 0.30 -9.61 -0.79
N GLU A 53 0.52 -10.49 -1.75
CA GLU A 53 1.82 -10.77 -2.33
C GLU A 53 1.94 -10.04 -3.66
N LEU A 54 3.04 -9.31 -3.89
CA LEU A 54 3.30 -8.62 -5.14
C LEU A 54 4.22 -9.46 -6.03
N ASP A 55 3.72 -9.88 -7.18
CA ASP A 55 4.51 -10.42 -8.28
C ASP A 55 4.88 -9.30 -9.24
N ALA A 56 6.04 -8.70 -9.02
CA ALA A 56 6.51 -7.54 -9.80
C ALA A 56 6.88 -7.87 -11.25
N ALA A 57 7.05 -9.16 -11.59
CA ALA A 57 7.43 -9.60 -12.94
C ALA A 57 6.20 -9.81 -13.85
N ARG A 58 4.98 -9.80 -13.30
CA ARG A 58 3.75 -10.04 -14.06
C ARG A 58 3.03 -8.72 -14.36
N GLY A 59 2.91 -8.41 -15.66
CA GLY A 59 2.28 -7.18 -16.14
C GLY A 59 3.17 -5.94 -15.99
N PRO A 60 2.72 -4.80 -16.52
CA PRO A 60 3.55 -3.58 -16.60
C PRO A 60 3.82 -2.92 -15.23
N PHE A 61 2.94 -3.11 -14.26
CA PHE A 61 3.04 -2.54 -12.92
C PHE A 61 3.05 -3.60 -11.81
N GLY A 62 3.16 -4.88 -12.17
CA GLY A 62 3.03 -6.00 -11.24
C GLY A 62 1.61 -6.53 -11.11
N THR A 63 1.47 -7.64 -10.40
CA THR A 63 0.20 -8.29 -10.09
C THR A 63 0.14 -8.59 -8.60
N LEU A 64 -0.96 -8.22 -7.96
CA LEU A 64 -1.22 -8.51 -6.56
C LEU A 64 -1.93 -9.86 -6.44
N LEU A 65 -1.51 -10.66 -5.49
CA LEU A 65 -2.04 -12.01 -5.24
C LEU A 65 -2.47 -12.11 -3.78
N ALA A 66 -3.67 -12.64 -3.56
CA ALA A 66 -4.22 -12.87 -2.23
C ALA A 66 -5.17 -14.06 -2.25
N HIS A 67 -5.82 -14.34 -1.12
CA HIS A 67 -6.93 -15.27 -1.03
C HIS A 67 -8.01 -14.72 -0.09
N ILE A 68 -9.23 -15.19 -0.29
CA ILE A 68 -10.39 -14.91 0.58
C ILE A 68 -11.06 -16.21 0.99
N ALA A 69 -11.88 -16.16 2.02
CA ALA A 69 -12.79 -17.25 2.31
C ALA A 69 -13.71 -17.51 1.11
N ARG A 70 -13.99 -18.77 0.80
CA ARG A 70 -14.91 -19.15 -0.29
C ARG A 70 -16.32 -18.58 -0.08
N ASP A 71 -16.73 -18.46 1.18
CA ASP A 71 -18.03 -17.88 1.58
C ASP A 71 -18.05 -16.34 1.57
N ASN A 72 -16.90 -15.66 1.29
CA ASN A 72 -16.91 -14.22 1.12
C ASN A 72 -17.75 -13.86 -0.13
N PRO A 73 -18.74 -12.95 -0.01
CA PRO A 73 -19.59 -12.55 -1.15
C PRO A 73 -18.82 -12.06 -2.38
N LEU A 74 -17.58 -11.57 -2.20
CA LEU A 74 -16.71 -11.18 -3.31
C LEU A 74 -16.42 -12.35 -4.26
N SER A 75 -16.35 -13.58 -3.74
CA SER A 75 -16.04 -14.80 -4.52
C SER A 75 -17.04 -15.05 -5.65
N THR A 76 -18.29 -14.63 -5.47
CA THR A 76 -19.40 -14.81 -6.42
C THR A 76 -19.80 -13.50 -7.14
N ALA A 77 -19.43 -12.32 -6.59
CA ALA A 77 -19.77 -11.03 -7.15
C ALA A 77 -18.98 -10.71 -8.44
N VAL A 78 -17.84 -11.36 -8.69
CA VAL A 78 -16.98 -11.13 -9.84
C VAL A 78 -17.07 -12.33 -10.78
N SER A 79 -17.87 -12.21 -11.85
CA SER A 79 -18.11 -13.30 -12.80
C SER A 79 -16.88 -13.60 -13.70
N GLN A 80 -16.16 -12.57 -14.16
CA GLN A 80 -14.95 -12.71 -14.99
C GLN A 80 -13.83 -11.78 -14.48
N SER A 81 -14.05 -10.47 -14.51
CA SER A 81 -13.15 -9.47 -13.95
C SER A 81 -13.91 -8.21 -13.56
N ALA A 82 -13.41 -7.49 -12.58
CA ALA A 82 -13.98 -6.22 -12.14
C ALA A 82 -12.86 -5.18 -11.92
N ASP A 83 -13.22 -3.90 -12.08
CA ASP A 83 -12.33 -2.83 -11.66
C ASP A 83 -12.22 -2.83 -10.13
N ALA A 84 -11.00 -2.70 -9.65
CA ALA A 84 -10.71 -2.63 -8.23
C ALA A 84 -9.56 -1.67 -7.94
N MET A 85 -9.49 -1.25 -6.68
CA MET A 85 -8.36 -0.48 -6.17
C MET A 85 -7.90 -1.10 -4.86
N VAL A 86 -6.60 -1.34 -4.74
CA VAL A 86 -6.00 -1.75 -3.47
C VAL A 86 -5.22 -0.57 -2.91
N VAL A 87 -5.53 -0.19 -1.66
CA VAL A 87 -4.85 0.89 -0.94
C VAL A 87 -3.87 0.28 0.04
N PHE A 88 -2.60 0.62 -0.12
CA PHE A 88 -1.53 0.28 0.82
C PHE A 88 -1.12 1.53 1.59
N ARG A 89 -1.18 1.47 2.92
CA ARG A 89 -0.79 2.57 3.80
C ARG A 89 0.55 2.26 4.45
N GLY A 90 1.50 3.16 4.21
CA GLY A 90 2.76 3.22 4.95
C GLY A 90 2.59 3.94 6.30
N PRO A 91 3.69 4.36 6.93
CA PRO A 91 3.65 5.10 8.17
C PRO A 91 2.95 6.44 7.99
N ASP A 92 2.15 6.81 9.00
CA ASP A 92 1.46 8.10 9.05
C ASP A 92 1.50 8.70 10.46
N GLY A 93 1.25 10.01 10.55
CA GLY A 93 1.15 10.68 11.83
C GLY A 93 0.91 12.17 11.74
N TYR A 94 0.39 12.68 12.84
CA TYR A 94 0.20 14.11 13.07
C TYR A 94 1.55 14.82 13.24
N ILE A 95 1.68 16.00 12.66
CA ILE A 95 2.85 16.87 12.77
C ILE A 95 2.42 18.19 13.39
N SER A 96 2.95 18.47 14.57
CA SER A 96 2.71 19.72 15.26
C SER A 96 3.60 20.83 14.68
N PRO A 97 3.06 22.04 14.45
CA PRO A 97 3.89 23.19 14.12
C PRO A 97 4.88 23.57 15.22
N ASN A 98 4.63 23.16 16.48
CA ASN A 98 5.56 23.40 17.59
C ASN A 98 6.89 22.66 17.45
N TRP A 99 7.00 21.70 16.56
CA TRP A 99 8.23 20.95 16.26
C TRP A 99 9.11 21.65 15.23
N TYR A 100 8.62 22.78 14.64
CA TYR A 100 9.34 23.55 13.63
C TYR A 100 10.08 24.71 14.28
N PRO A 101 11.43 24.75 14.22
CA PRO A 101 12.21 25.90 14.69
C PRO A 101 11.77 27.22 14.08
N SER A 102 11.46 27.26 12.77
CA SER A 102 11.03 28.47 12.07
C SER A 102 9.69 29.03 12.55
N LYS A 103 8.90 28.25 13.29
CA LYS A 103 7.65 28.74 13.90
C LYS A 103 7.91 29.90 14.85
N GLN A 104 9.00 29.87 15.61
CA GLN A 104 9.32 30.93 16.58
C GLN A 104 9.58 32.27 15.88
N GLU A 105 10.03 32.22 14.63
CA GLU A 105 10.37 33.41 13.85
C GLU A 105 9.14 33.99 13.14
N THR A 106 8.29 33.14 12.59
CA THR A 106 7.26 33.58 11.64
C THR A 106 5.83 33.43 12.16
N GLN A 107 5.58 32.51 13.09
CA GLN A 107 4.26 32.07 13.56
C GLN A 107 3.30 31.62 12.43
N ARG A 108 3.83 31.33 11.22
CA ARG A 108 3.05 31.02 10.02
C ARG A 108 3.03 29.52 9.69
N HIS A 109 2.77 28.69 10.70
CA HIS A 109 2.67 27.25 10.55
C HIS A 109 1.37 26.72 11.13
N VAL A 110 0.82 25.72 10.46
CA VAL A 110 -0.40 25.03 10.88
C VAL A 110 -0.15 23.54 11.05
N PRO A 111 -0.92 22.85 11.90
CA PRO A 111 -0.86 21.40 12.02
C PRO A 111 -1.11 20.70 10.68
N THR A 112 -0.51 19.52 10.52
CA THR A 112 -0.71 18.68 9.35
C THR A 112 -0.54 17.20 9.68
N TRP A 113 -0.80 16.33 8.69
CA TRP A 113 -0.45 14.92 8.71
C TRP A 113 0.61 14.64 7.66
N ASN A 114 1.61 13.84 8.03
CA ASN A 114 2.53 13.22 7.10
C ASN A 114 2.18 11.74 6.96
N TYR A 115 2.34 11.22 5.75
CA TYR A 115 1.97 9.83 5.43
C TYR A 115 2.56 9.37 4.10
N GLU A 116 2.63 8.05 3.93
CA GLU A 116 2.86 7.38 2.65
C GLU A 116 1.63 6.55 2.29
N VAL A 117 1.25 6.55 1.01
CA VAL A 117 0.16 5.71 0.51
C VAL A 117 0.40 5.35 -0.96
N VAL A 118 0.02 4.12 -1.33
CA VAL A 118 -0.01 3.67 -2.72
C VAL A 118 -1.42 3.19 -3.05
N HIS A 119 -1.98 3.71 -4.14
CA HIS A 119 -3.21 3.21 -4.75
C HIS A 119 -2.84 2.35 -5.97
N ALA A 120 -3.13 1.07 -5.91
CA ALA A 120 -2.97 0.13 -7.00
C ALA A 120 -4.33 -0.11 -7.65
N HIS A 121 -4.58 0.53 -8.78
CA HIS A 121 -5.78 0.31 -9.58
C HIS A 121 -5.55 -0.86 -10.52
N GLY A 122 -6.54 -1.72 -10.71
CA GLY A 122 -6.35 -2.89 -11.55
C GLY A 122 -7.62 -3.68 -11.84
N ARG A 123 -7.40 -4.80 -12.49
CA ARG A 123 -8.43 -5.79 -12.83
C ARG A 123 -8.39 -6.94 -11.85
N LEU A 124 -9.43 -7.04 -11.05
CA LEU A 124 -9.63 -8.12 -10.08
C LEU A 124 -10.21 -9.35 -10.78
N ARG A 125 -9.63 -10.51 -10.50
CA ARG A 125 -10.18 -11.82 -10.86
C ARG A 125 -10.23 -12.74 -9.65
N ILE A 126 -11.25 -13.56 -9.58
CA ILE A 126 -11.30 -14.72 -8.67
C ILE A 126 -10.64 -15.91 -9.39
N VAL A 127 -9.76 -16.60 -8.69
CA VAL A 127 -9.01 -17.76 -9.21
C VAL A 127 -9.31 -18.98 -8.33
N ASP A 128 -10.29 -19.76 -8.76
CA ASP A 128 -10.66 -21.01 -8.08
C ASP A 128 -9.83 -22.18 -8.64
N ASP A 129 -8.54 -22.13 -8.37
CA ASP A 129 -7.56 -23.15 -8.76
C ASP A 129 -6.71 -23.52 -7.54
N GLU A 130 -6.70 -24.79 -7.18
CA GLU A 130 -6.02 -25.28 -5.98
C GLU A 130 -4.50 -24.99 -6.02
N ARG A 131 -3.86 -25.18 -7.18
CA ARG A 131 -2.42 -24.94 -7.35
C ARG A 131 -2.08 -23.47 -7.15
N PHE A 132 -2.91 -22.57 -7.68
CA PHE A 132 -2.77 -21.14 -7.48
C PHE A 132 -2.91 -20.78 -6.01
N VAL A 133 -3.99 -21.22 -5.35
CA VAL A 133 -4.27 -20.93 -3.94
C VAL A 133 -3.15 -21.43 -3.05
N ARG A 134 -2.72 -22.70 -3.23
CA ARG A 134 -1.59 -23.30 -2.51
C ARG A 134 -0.30 -22.48 -2.71
N GLY A 135 -0.06 -22.02 -3.93
CA GLY A 135 1.10 -21.18 -4.25
C GLY A 135 1.08 -19.81 -3.57
N VAL A 136 -0.08 -19.16 -3.48
CA VAL A 136 -0.26 -17.88 -2.79
C VAL A 136 -0.05 -18.05 -1.28
N VAL A 137 -0.72 -19.04 -0.67
CA VAL A 137 -0.58 -19.35 0.76
C VAL A 137 0.87 -19.66 1.11
N ALA A 138 1.56 -20.49 0.30
CA ALA A 138 2.96 -20.82 0.53
C ALA A 138 3.89 -19.60 0.48
N ARG A 139 3.64 -18.65 -0.43
CA ARG A 139 4.44 -17.40 -0.52
C ARG A 139 4.18 -16.48 0.68
N LEU A 140 2.93 -16.25 1.03
CA LEU A 140 2.56 -15.45 2.19
C LEU A 140 3.13 -16.04 3.48
N THR A 141 2.97 -17.35 3.69
CA THR A 141 3.53 -18.05 4.85
C THR A 141 5.05 -17.86 4.93
N ARG A 142 5.78 -18.19 3.86
CA ARG A 142 7.24 -18.06 3.83
C ARG A 142 7.70 -16.66 4.15
N ARG A 143 7.00 -15.65 3.64
CA ARG A 143 7.34 -14.26 3.86
C ARG A 143 7.14 -13.82 5.30
N HIS A 144 5.98 -14.15 5.88
CA HIS A 144 5.64 -13.71 7.23
C HIS A 144 6.37 -14.52 8.31
N GLU A 145 6.67 -15.78 8.04
CA GLU A 145 7.45 -16.63 8.94
C GLU A 145 8.96 -16.42 8.87
N ALA A 146 9.45 -15.67 7.88
CA ALA A 146 10.91 -15.54 7.63
C ALA A 146 11.70 -14.96 8.80
N ALA A 147 11.07 -14.19 9.68
CA ALA A 147 11.68 -13.56 10.85
C ALA A 147 11.51 -14.39 12.13
N GLU A 148 10.72 -15.47 12.10
CA GLU A 148 10.48 -16.29 13.27
C GLU A 148 11.70 -17.20 13.58
N PRO A 149 12.04 -17.42 14.85
CA PRO A 149 13.14 -18.34 15.24
C PRO A 149 12.92 -19.77 14.73
N HIS A 150 11.66 -20.20 14.64
CA HIS A 150 11.25 -21.50 14.13
C HIS A 150 10.14 -21.30 13.10
N PRO A 151 10.47 -20.97 11.83
CA PRO A 151 9.48 -20.66 10.82
C PRO A 151 8.51 -21.82 10.58
N TRP A 152 7.21 -21.57 10.71
CA TRP A 152 6.19 -22.57 10.37
C TRP A 152 6.18 -22.83 8.86
N LYS A 153 5.99 -24.07 8.49
CA LYS A 153 5.90 -24.54 7.10
C LYS A 153 4.61 -25.27 6.88
N MET A 154 4.08 -25.22 5.68
CA MET A 154 2.87 -25.98 5.33
C MET A 154 3.02 -27.49 5.60
N SER A 155 4.23 -28.03 5.48
CA SER A 155 4.55 -29.43 5.79
C SER A 155 4.46 -29.79 7.28
N ASP A 156 4.32 -28.81 8.17
CA ASP A 156 4.21 -29.08 9.61
C ASP A 156 2.78 -29.44 10.01
N ALA A 157 1.80 -29.18 9.13
CA ALA A 157 0.42 -29.59 9.32
C ALA A 157 0.11 -30.90 8.55
N PRO A 158 -0.82 -31.75 9.05
CA PRO A 158 -1.28 -32.93 8.33
C PRO A 158 -1.81 -32.58 6.94
N ALA A 159 -1.53 -33.42 5.94
CA ALA A 159 -1.89 -33.16 4.55
C ALA A 159 -3.40 -33.03 4.34
N ASP A 160 -4.18 -33.93 4.94
CA ASP A 160 -5.64 -33.92 4.87
C ASP A 160 -6.26 -32.66 5.48
N TYR A 161 -5.67 -32.17 6.57
CA TYR A 161 -6.07 -30.91 7.19
C TYR A 161 -5.78 -29.72 6.27
N LEU A 162 -4.59 -29.66 5.67
CA LEU A 162 -4.23 -28.60 4.72
C LEU A 162 -5.16 -28.60 3.51
N ASP A 163 -5.44 -29.75 2.94
CA ASP A 163 -6.33 -29.87 1.79
C ASP A 163 -7.74 -29.37 2.14
N ALA A 164 -8.27 -29.77 3.31
CA ALA A 164 -9.56 -29.28 3.80
C ALA A 164 -9.57 -27.74 4.02
N MET A 165 -8.45 -27.14 4.49
CA MET A 165 -8.37 -25.69 4.67
C MET A 165 -8.27 -24.97 3.33
N LEU A 166 -7.51 -25.49 2.37
CA LEU A 166 -7.38 -24.90 1.03
C LEU A 166 -8.70 -24.89 0.27
N GLN A 167 -9.55 -25.91 0.46
CA GLN A 167 -10.89 -25.95 -0.13
C GLN A 167 -11.85 -24.87 0.39
N ARG A 168 -11.56 -24.27 1.55
CA ARG A 168 -12.37 -23.20 2.15
C ARG A 168 -12.02 -21.81 1.65
N ILE A 169 -11.03 -21.67 0.79
CA ILE A 169 -10.56 -20.39 0.27
C ILE A 169 -10.50 -20.40 -1.24
N VAL A 170 -10.56 -19.22 -1.84
CA VAL A 170 -10.33 -18.98 -3.27
C VAL A 170 -9.26 -17.92 -3.45
N GLY A 171 -8.54 -18.00 -4.56
CA GLY A 171 -7.52 -17.03 -4.91
C GLY A 171 -8.11 -15.72 -5.42
N ILE A 172 -7.37 -14.65 -5.19
CA ILE A 172 -7.59 -13.34 -5.79
C ILE A 172 -6.33 -12.93 -6.55
N GLU A 173 -6.54 -12.38 -7.72
CA GLU A 173 -5.51 -11.75 -8.53
C GLU A 173 -5.98 -10.36 -8.96
N VAL A 174 -5.13 -9.35 -8.75
CA VAL A 174 -5.35 -7.99 -9.26
C VAL A 174 -4.18 -7.62 -10.17
N GLU A 175 -4.41 -7.66 -11.48
CA GLU A 175 -3.45 -7.14 -12.45
C GLU A 175 -3.43 -5.61 -12.38
N ILE A 176 -2.30 -5.03 -11.97
CA ILE A 176 -2.18 -3.59 -11.78
C ILE A 176 -2.10 -2.91 -13.15
N THR A 177 -3.02 -1.99 -13.39
CA THR A 177 -3.07 -1.18 -14.61
C THR A 177 -2.56 0.24 -14.40
N ARG A 178 -2.55 0.72 -13.14
CA ARG A 178 -2.08 2.05 -12.75
C ARG A 178 -1.68 2.07 -11.28
N LEU A 179 -0.55 2.70 -10.98
CA LEU A 179 -0.09 2.99 -9.62
C LEU A 179 -0.06 4.50 -9.38
N GLU A 180 -0.54 4.91 -8.20
CA GLU A 180 -0.44 6.28 -7.71
C GLU A 180 0.19 6.27 -6.33
N GLY A 181 1.35 6.90 -6.19
CA GLY A 181 2.04 7.02 -4.91
C GLY A 181 2.04 8.44 -4.38
N LYS A 182 1.74 8.59 -3.10
CA LYS A 182 1.83 9.87 -2.39
C LYS A 182 2.68 9.72 -1.13
N ARG A 183 3.75 10.48 -1.09
CA ARG A 183 4.67 10.54 0.06
C ARG A 183 4.68 11.98 0.58
N LYS A 184 3.74 12.32 1.45
CA LYS A 184 3.71 13.63 2.11
C LYS A 184 4.51 13.57 3.39
N LEU A 185 5.79 13.95 3.31
CA LEU A 185 6.79 13.75 4.37
C LEU A 185 7.54 15.05 4.73
N GLY A 186 6.99 16.21 4.35
CA GLY A 186 7.57 17.50 4.66
C GLY A 186 8.55 18.03 3.61
N GLN A 187 8.58 17.48 2.38
CA GLN A 187 9.52 17.86 1.31
C GLN A 187 9.43 19.34 0.91
N ASN A 188 8.30 19.98 1.18
CA ASN A 188 8.04 21.41 0.94
C ASN A 188 8.42 22.32 2.13
N ARG A 189 9.05 21.78 3.17
CA ARG A 189 9.48 22.51 4.36
C ARG A 189 10.98 22.78 4.35
N GLU A 190 11.40 23.77 5.14
CA GLU A 190 12.82 24.00 5.38
C GLU A 190 13.45 22.78 6.06
N ARG A 191 14.72 22.52 5.75
CA ARG A 191 15.44 21.37 6.29
C ARG A 191 15.40 21.31 7.82
N ARG A 192 15.61 22.48 8.49
CA ARG A 192 15.60 22.56 9.95
C ARG A 192 14.25 22.18 10.56
N ASP A 193 13.14 22.48 9.87
CA ASP A 193 11.80 22.14 10.33
C ASP A 193 11.52 20.63 10.18
N VAL A 194 12.00 20.04 9.09
CA VAL A 194 11.93 18.60 8.89
C VAL A 194 12.75 17.87 9.96
N ASP A 195 13.96 18.37 10.26
CA ASP A 195 14.82 17.79 11.29
C ASP A 195 14.17 17.87 12.68
N GLY A 196 13.58 19.01 13.04
CA GLY A 196 12.84 19.15 14.30
C GLY A 196 11.63 18.23 14.40
N ALA A 197 10.90 18.05 13.30
CA ALA A 197 9.77 17.10 13.27
C ALA A 197 10.23 15.64 13.41
N ILE A 198 11.33 15.25 12.77
CA ILE A 198 11.92 13.91 12.88
C ILE A 198 12.33 13.62 14.33
N GLU A 199 13.02 14.56 14.98
CA GLU A 199 13.43 14.43 16.38
C GLU A 199 12.22 14.26 17.30
N ALA A 200 11.22 15.12 17.16
CA ALA A 200 10.00 15.07 17.95
C ALA A 200 9.19 13.75 17.75
N LEU A 201 9.19 13.19 16.55
CA LEU A 201 8.59 11.88 16.27
C LEU A 201 9.34 10.74 16.96
N ARG A 202 10.68 10.78 16.96
CA ARG A 202 11.52 9.79 17.64
C ARG A 202 11.28 9.78 19.14
N GLU A 203 11.27 10.96 19.76
CA GLU A 203 10.97 11.11 21.20
C GLU A 203 9.61 10.52 21.59
N ARG A 204 8.66 10.50 20.64
CA ARG A 204 7.30 9.95 20.81
C ARG A 204 7.15 8.50 20.37
N GLY A 205 8.25 7.84 19.99
CA GLY A 205 8.25 6.45 19.56
C GLY A 205 7.70 6.22 18.14
N SER A 206 7.42 7.28 17.36
CA SER A 206 6.95 7.18 15.97
C SER A 206 8.09 6.94 14.98
N MET A 207 8.87 5.88 15.22
CA MET A 207 10.13 5.60 14.51
C MET A 207 9.93 5.36 13.01
N ALA A 208 8.85 4.69 12.63
CA ALA A 208 8.59 4.37 11.23
C ALA A 208 8.38 5.64 10.38
N LEU A 209 7.58 6.60 10.88
CA LEU A 209 7.36 7.87 10.19
C LEU A 209 8.61 8.74 10.19
N ALA A 210 9.35 8.80 11.30
CA ALA A 210 10.63 9.51 11.37
C ALA A 210 11.61 9.00 10.31
N SER A 211 11.75 7.68 10.18
CA SER A 211 12.61 7.04 9.17
C SER A 211 12.14 7.31 7.73
N ALA A 212 10.83 7.32 7.48
CA ALA A 212 10.28 7.67 6.17
C ALA A 212 10.60 9.12 5.79
N MET A 213 10.46 10.06 6.75
CA MET A 213 10.81 11.48 6.54
C MET A 213 12.31 11.66 6.27
N GLU A 214 13.19 10.91 6.94
CA GLU A 214 14.64 10.94 6.69
C GLU A 214 15.00 10.47 5.29
N ARG A 215 14.43 9.35 4.84
CA ARG A 215 14.64 8.85 3.47
C ARG A 215 14.20 9.87 2.42
N ALA A 216 13.03 10.48 2.61
CA ALA A 216 12.52 11.52 1.70
C ALA A 216 13.41 12.76 1.66
N ARG A 217 13.99 13.18 2.80
CA ARG A 217 14.95 14.27 2.89
C ARG A 217 16.23 14.01 2.10
N GLY A 218 16.77 12.79 2.18
CA GLY A 218 17.98 12.37 1.47
C GLY A 218 17.81 12.35 -0.05
N GLY A 219 16.63 11.95 -0.54
CA GLY A 219 16.32 11.91 -1.97
C GLY A 219 16.13 13.28 -2.64
N ALA A 220 15.83 14.32 -1.88
CA ALA A 220 15.62 15.69 -2.40
C ALA A 220 16.91 16.37 -2.90
N THR A 221 18.09 15.87 -2.53
CA THR A 221 19.39 16.45 -2.93
C THR A 221 19.83 16.07 -4.35
N SER A 222 19.14 15.14 -5.01
CA SER A 222 19.49 14.63 -6.35
C SER A 222 18.63 15.17 -7.49
N ARG A 223 17.61 16.00 -7.24
CA ARG A 223 16.84 16.66 -8.31
C ARG A 223 17.51 17.98 -8.73
N PRO A 224 17.93 18.15 -10.00
CA PRO A 224 18.37 19.44 -10.48
C PRO A 224 17.19 20.44 -10.37
N LYS A 225 17.45 21.61 -9.80
CA LYS A 225 16.52 22.75 -9.87
C LYS A 225 16.37 23.12 -11.34
N THR A 226 15.33 22.65 -12.00
CA THR A 226 14.90 23.27 -13.25
C THR A 226 14.38 24.64 -12.89
N GLY A 227 15.17 25.64 -13.26
CA GLY A 227 14.87 27.05 -13.07
C GLY A 227 13.71 27.50 -13.96
N ASN A 228 13.02 28.45 -13.43
CA ASN A 228 12.05 29.39 -13.97
C ASN A 228 10.60 29.05 -13.77
#